data_7162bc560793872b148aa8fa104f84d1
#
_entry.id   7162bc560793872b148aa8fa104f84d1
#
_cell.length_a   1.000
_cell.length_b   1.000
_cell.length_c   1.000
_cell.angle_alpha   90.00
_cell.angle_beta   90.00
_cell.angle_gamma   90.00
#
_symmetry.space_group_name_H-M   'P 1'
#
loop_
_entity.id
_entity.type
_entity.pdbx_description
1 polymer ?
#
loop_
_entity_poly.entity_id
_entity_poly.type
_entity_poly.pdbx_seq_one_letter_code
_entity_poly.pdbx_strand_id
1 'polypeptide(L)'
;MPAKKRAGAAKKRAATAAASRTGTPTHVALMRALNVGGTSVITMADLRTIFEKAGALDVRTILASGNVLFGADDVDGCIARVQAAFLERGARKPPAIMVRSLAAIRALVAARPYGAPMPPAGTTWYVSFLDAPPAPTPTLPHTIPSGDVRYVCLVGLALCATVTPLPGGTSADHFKPEALFKVSATVRNWNTVLRLIAE
;
A
#
# COMPACT_ATOMS: atom_id res chain seq x y z
N MET A 1 22.97 53.32 -12.23
CA MET A 1 23.59 52.00 -12.22
C MET A 1 24.09 51.72 -10.81
N PRO A 2 23.61 50.66 -10.10
CA PRO A 2 23.71 49.23 -10.38
C PRO A 2 22.46 48.43 -9.93
N ALA A 3 21.89 47.62 -10.78
CA ALA A 3 20.79 46.72 -10.40
C ALA A 3 20.88 45.30 -11.07
N LYS A 4 22.09 44.73 -11.13
CA LYS A 4 22.26 43.38 -11.79
C LYS A 4 22.95 42.30 -10.92
N LYS A 5 23.08 42.47 -9.61
CA LYS A 5 23.83 41.52 -8.74
C LYS A 5 22.98 40.73 -7.72
N ARG A 6 21.63 40.88 -7.66
CA ARG A 6 20.78 40.19 -6.65
C ARG A 6 20.00 39.00 -7.14
N ALA A 7 19.93 38.72 -8.44
CA ALA A 7 19.15 37.58 -8.98
C ALA A 7 19.91 36.22 -8.98
N GLY A 8 21.23 36.23 -8.87
CA GLY A 8 22.06 35.01 -8.91
C GLY A 8 22.12 34.22 -7.60
N ALA A 9 21.92 34.89 -6.48
CA ALA A 9 22.07 34.26 -5.14
C ALA A 9 20.85 33.44 -4.69
N ALA A 10 19.65 33.80 -5.16
CA ALA A 10 18.42 33.08 -4.81
C ALA A 10 18.31 31.72 -5.53
N LYS A 11 18.77 31.64 -6.77
CA LYS A 11 18.70 30.39 -7.58
C LYS A 11 19.71 29.33 -7.11
N LYS A 12 20.82 29.74 -6.47
CA LYS A 12 21.86 28.83 -5.95
C LYS A 12 21.50 28.27 -4.56
N ARG A 13 20.60 28.93 -3.80
CA ARG A 13 20.11 28.44 -2.50
C ARG A 13 19.03 27.36 -2.63
N ALA A 14 18.23 27.38 -3.70
CA ALA A 14 17.21 26.35 -3.96
C ALA A 14 17.79 25.01 -4.42
N ALA A 15 18.97 25.01 -5.04
CA ALA A 15 19.63 23.78 -5.54
C ALA A 15 20.44 23.02 -4.47
N THR A 16 20.73 23.65 -3.32
CA THR A 16 21.60 23.06 -2.27
C THR A 16 20.80 22.43 -1.12
N ALA A 17 19.46 22.52 -1.14
CA ALA A 17 18.59 21.94 -0.11
C ALA A 17 18.16 20.48 -0.42
N ALA A 18 18.64 19.90 -1.53
CA ALA A 18 18.41 18.49 -1.89
C ALA A 18 19.47 17.54 -1.31
N ALA A 19 20.33 18.01 -0.38
CA ALA A 19 21.34 17.19 0.26
C ALA A 19 20.73 16.36 1.37
N SER A 20 20.52 15.07 1.09
CA SER A 20 20.56 13.95 2.04
C SER A 20 19.74 14.11 3.32
N ARG A 21 18.40 14.15 3.19
CA ARG A 21 17.51 13.78 4.31
C ARG A 21 17.34 12.26 4.28
N THR A 22 18.37 11.55 4.73
CA THR A 22 18.26 10.10 5.01
C THR A 22 17.41 9.96 6.25
N GLY A 23 16.18 9.60 6.09
CA GLY A 23 15.25 9.29 7.16
C GLY A 23 14.76 7.85 7.03
N THR A 24 14.28 7.26 8.10
CA THR A 24 13.62 5.96 8.03
C THR A 24 12.26 6.11 7.35
N PRO A 25 11.84 5.20 6.45
CA PRO A 25 10.50 5.26 5.89
C PRO A 25 9.42 5.32 6.98
N THR A 26 8.42 6.15 6.80
CA THR A 26 7.34 6.36 7.76
C THR A 26 6.00 5.81 7.28
N HIS A 27 5.88 5.58 5.97
CA HIS A 27 4.67 5.14 5.30
C HIS A 27 4.91 3.97 4.37
N VAL A 28 3.84 3.26 4.06
CA VAL A 28 3.78 2.30 2.95
C VAL A 28 2.65 2.66 2.00
N ALA A 29 2.97 2.71 0.71
CA ALA A 29 1.99 2.74 -0.38
C ALA A 29 1.72 1.31 -0.83
N LEU A 30 0.47 0.90 -0.79
CA LEU A 30 -0.03 -0.41 -1.18
C LEU A 30 -0.80 -0.25 -2.49
N MET A 31 -0.17 -0.55 -3.60
CA MET A 31 -0.76 -0.37 -4.93
C MET A 31 -1.68 -1.54 -5.26
N ARG A 32 -2.87 -1.23 -5.80
CA ARG A 32 -3.81 -2.25 -6.26
C ARG A 32 -3.48 -2.67 -7.68
N ALA A 33 -3.43 -3.99 -7.91
CA ALA A 33 -3.32 -4.61 -9.23
C ALA A 33 -2.15 -4.08 -10.10
N LEU A 34 -1.04 -3.68 -9.48
CA LEU A 34 0.18 -3.36 -10.21
C LEU A 34 0.65 -4.62 -10.94
N ASN A 35 0.94 -4.50 -12.24
CA ASN A 35 1.40 -5.61 -13.09
C ASN A 35 0.40 -6.78 -13.27
N VAL A 36 -0.89 -6.57 -12.99
CA VAL A 36 -1.95 -7.53 -13.29
C VAL A 36 -2.60 -7.16 -14.63
N GLY A 37 -2.55 -8.07 -15.61
CA GLY A 37 -3.22 -7.86 -16.92
C GLY A 37 -2.32 -7.45 -18.10
N GLY A 38 -1.00 -7.46 -17.96
CA GLY A 38 -0.08 -7.83 -19.05
C GLY A 38 0.30 -6.83 -20.13
N THR A 39 -0.08 -5.55 -20.14
CA THR A 39 0.31 -4.64 -21.23
C THR A 39 1.35 -3.55 -20.86
N SER A 40 1.66 -3.37 -19.61
CA SER A 40 2.72 -2.45 -19.15
C SER A 40 3.23 -2.89 -17.80
N VAL A 41 4.22 -3.77 -17.81
CA VAL A 41 4.91 -4.18 -16.58
C VAL A 41 5.80 -3.03 -16.13
N ILE A 42 5.47 -2.42 -14.99
CA ILE A 42 6.38 -1.48 -14.34
C ILE A 42 7.41 -2.25 -13.51
N THR A 43 8.69 -1.96 -13.72
CA THR A 43 9.74 -2.55 -12.90
C THR A 43 9.77 -1.93 -11.50
N MET A 44 10.33 -2.63 -10.53
CA MET A 44 10.50 -2.07 -9.19
C MET A 44 11.49 -0.90 -9.16
N ALA A 45 12.44 -0.87 -10.07
CA ALA A 45 13.37 0.27 -10.27
C ALA A 45 12.62 1.51 -10.80
N ASP A 46 11.75 1.33 -11.81
CA ASP A 46 10.92 2.42 -12.33
C ASP A 46 9.95 2.94 -11.25
N LEU A 47 9.33 2.04 -10.51
CA LEU A 47 8.42 2.41 -9.44
C LEU A 47 9.13 3.24 -8.36
N ARG A 48 10.33 2.82 -7.94
CA ARG A 48 11.18 3.60 -7.04
C ARG A 48 11.46 4.99 -7.61
N THR A 49 11.90 5.09 -8.87
CA THR A 49 12.20 6.36 -9.54
C THR A 49 10.97 7.28 -9.60
N ILE A 50 9.76 6.73 -9.82
CA ILE A 50 8.52 7.51 -9.82
C ILE A 50 8.29 8.13 -8.44
N PHE A 51 8.41 7.35 -7.36
CA PHE A 51 8.24 7.86 -6.00
C PHE A 51 9.30 8.91 -5.64
N GLU A 52 10.57 8.68 -5.96
CA GLU A 52 11.65 9.63 -5.72
C GLU A 52 11.40 10.96 -6.46
N LYS A 53 11.01 10.92 -7.75
CA LYS A 53 10.64 12.11 -8.52
C LYS A 53 9.39 12.82 -7.99
N ALA A 54 8.49 12.10 -7.34
CA ALA A 54 7.32 12.65 -6.68
C ALA A 54 7.64 13.32 -5.32
N GLY A 55 8.91 13.31 -4.89
CA GLY A 55 9.36 13.92 -3.64
C GLY A 55 9.34 12.96 -2.45
N ALA A 56 9.24 11.66 -2.69
CA ALA A 56 9.39 10.66 -1.65
C ALA A 56 10.88 10.49 -1.26
N LEU A 57 11.11 10.22 0.02
CA LEU A 57 12.42 9.99 0.64
C LEU A 57 12.52 8.52 1.05
N ASP A 58 13.75 7.98 1.08
CA ASP A 58 14.06 6.62 1.56
C ASP A 58 13.19 5.53 0.95
N VAL A 59 12.99 5.61 -0.36
CA VAL A 59 12.09 4.74 -1.11
C VAL A 59 12.66 3.33 -1.19
N ARG A 60 11.87 2.36 -0.70
CA ARG A 60 12.17 0.91 -0.79
C ARG A 60 10.97 0.17 -1.34
N THR A 61 11.18 -0.74 -2.27
CA THR A 61 10.13 -1.60 -2.82
C THR A 61 10.19 -2.98 -2.17
N ILE A 62 9.05 -3.47 -1.70
CA ILE A 62 8.93 -4.77 -1.04
C ILE A 62 8.12 -5.71 -1.91
N LEU A 63 8.78 -6.74 -2.45
CA LEU A 63 8.21 -7.69 -3.41
C LEU A 63 7.71 -7.01 -4.71
N ALA A 64 7.43 -7.80 -5.74
CA ALA A 64 6.92 -7.30 -7.01
C ALA A 64 5.44 -6.89 -7.00
N SER A 65 4.78 -6.95 -5.84
CA SER A 65 3.33 -6.72 -5.70
C SER A 65 2.93 -5.26 -5.42
N GLY A 66 3.84 -4.29 -5.67
CA GLY A 66 3.51 -2.87 -5.55
C GLY A 66 3.39 -2.40 -4.09
N ASN A 67 4.31 -2.81 -3.23
CA ASN A 67 4.46 -2.24 -1.90
C ASN A 67 5.68 -1.33 -1.90
N VAL A 68 5.51 -0.05 -1.54
CA VAL A 68 6.57 0.94 -1.51
C VAL A 68 6.64 1.57 -0.13
N LEU A 69 7.74 1.36 0.57
CA LEU A 69 8.06 2.09 1.80
C LEU A 69 8.65 3.44 1.41
N PHE A 70 8.23 4.51 2.08
CA PHE A 70 8.71 5.85 1.80
C PHE A 70 8.51 6.81 2.97
N GLY A 71 9.25 7.91 2.97
CA GLY A 71 8.99 9.11 3.76
C GLY A 71 8.53 10.24 2.86
N ALA A 72 7.73 11.17 3.35
CA ALA A 72 7.40 12.41 2.66
C ALA A 72 6.93 13.47 3.66
N ASP A 73 7.27 14.75 3.42
CA ASP A 73 6.75 15.88 4.21
C ASP A 73 5.27 16.16 3.88
N ASP A 74 4.87 15.91 2.61
CA ASP A 74 3.52 16.01 2.08
C ASP A 74 3.17 14.67 1.42
N VAL A 75 2.57 13.78 2.18
CA VAL A 75 2.23 12.41 1.73
C VAL A 75 1.18 12.44 0.63
N ASP A 76 0.12 13.22 0.80
CA ASP A 76 -1.00 13.26 -0.15
C ASP A 76 -0.55 13.86 -1.49
N GLY A 77 0.20 14.97 -1.46
CA GLY A 77 0.76 15.57 -2.66
C GLY A 77 1.80 14.66 -3.34
N CYS A 78 2.59 13.92 -2.58
CA CYS A 78 3.49 12.91 -3.14
C CYS A 78 2.70 11.84 -3.91
N ILE A 79 1.65 11.27 -3.31
CA ILE A 79 0.81 10.27 -3.95
C ILE A 79 0.10 10.82 -5.19
N ALA A 80 -0.41 12.05 -5.14
CA ALA A 80 -1.02 12.70 -6.32
C ALA A 80 -0.01 12.81 -7.48
N ARG A 81 1.24 13.20 -7.19
CA ARG A 81 2.32 13.26 -8.20
C ARG A 81 2.69 11.87 -8.74
N VAL A 82 2.73 10.84 -7.88
CA VAL A 82 2.91 9.45 -8.32
C VAL A 82 1.80 9.04 -9.29
N GLN A 83 0.55 9.31 -8.96
CA GLN A 83 -0.60 8.99 -9.82
C GLN A 83 -0.55 9.72 -11.16
N ALA A 84 -0.17 11.01 -11.16
CA ALA A 84 0.03 11.80 -12.38
C ALA A 84 1.13 11.19 -13.27
N ALA A 85 2.25 10.78 -12.70
CA ALA A 85 3.34 10.14 -13.44
C ALA A 85 2.92 8.83 -14.13
N PHE A 86 1.97 8.08 -13.56
CA PHE A 86 1.40 6.90 -14.24
C PHE A 86 0.54 7.30 -15.45
N LEU A 87 -0.24 8.38 -15.36
CA LEU A 87 -1.02 8.88 -16.50
C LEU A 87 -0.11 9.38 -17.63
N GLU A 88 0.95 10.12 -17.30
CA GLU A 88 1.97 10.57 -18.27
C GLU A 88 2.67 9.40 -18.97
N ARG A 89 2.79 8.25 -18.34
CA ARG A 89 3.32 7.00 -18.93
C ARG A 89 2.27 6.21 -19.73
N GLY A 90 1.09 6.76 -19.93
CA GLY A 90 0.03 6.17 -20.77
C GLY A 90 -0.95 5.26 -20.00
N ALA A 91 -0.97 5.28 -18.69
CA ALA A 91 -2.00 4.57 -17.94
C ALA A 91 -3.38 5.21 -18.22
N ARG A 92 -4.40 4.40 -18.50
CA ARG A 92 -5.77 4.89 -18.77
C ARG A 92 -6.44 5.56 -17.57
N LYS A 93 -6.00 5.19 -16.36
CA LYS A 93 -6.48 5.76 -15.10
C LYS A 93 -5.34 5.69 -14.07
N PRO A 94 -5.35 6.59 -13.07
CA PRO A 94 -4.36 6.52 -12.00
C PRO A 94 -4.50 5.21 -11.23
N PRO A 95 -3.39 4.62 -10.76
CA PRO A 95 -3.45 3.44 -9.90
C PRO A 95 -4.14 3.78 -8.58
N ALA A 96 -4.95 2.85 -8.08
CA ALA A 96 -5.44 2.95 -6.71
C ALA A 96 -4.29 2.63 -5.74
N ILE A 97 -4.02 3.55 -4.82
CA ILE A 97 -2.92 3.45 -3.85
C ILE A 97 -3.51 3.67 -2.45
N MET A 98 -3.45 2.65 -1.60
CA MET A 98 -3.78 2.77 -0.19
C MET A 98 -2.52 3.07 0.60
N VAL A 99 -2.49 4.21 1.28
CA VAL A 99 -1.35 4.61 2.12
C VAL A 99 -1.64 4.28 3.57
N ARG A 100 -0.64 3.75 4.26
CA ARG A 100 -0.67 3.52 5.71
C ARG A 100 0.63 3.99 6.34
N SER A 101 0.55 4.55 7.54
CA SER A 101 1.76 4.75 8.32
C SER A 101 2.34 3.41 8.78
N LEU A 102 3.65 3.29 8.87
CA LEU A 102 4.28 2.09 9.41
C LEU A 102 3.92 1.87 10.89
N ALA A 103 3.58 2.93 11.61
CA ALA A 103 3.02 2.82 12.95
C ALA A 103 1.67 2.07 12.95
N ALA A 104 0.77 2.36 11.99
CA ALA A 104 -0.49 1.64 11.85
C ALA A 104 -0.27 0.15 11.48
N ILE A 105 0.72 -0.15 10.62
CA ILE A 105 1.06 -1.54 10.31
C ILE A 105 1.62 -2.27 11.54
N ARG A 106 2.49 -1.62 12.33
CA ARG A 106 2.99 -2.19 13.59
C ARG A 106 1.86 -2.43 14.59
N ALA A 107 0.93 -1.49 14.72
CA ALA A 107 -0.25 -1.64 15.58
C ALA A 107 -1.14 -2.81 15.15
N LEU A 108 -1.35 -2.99 13.83
CA LEU A 108 -2.06 -4.14 13.27
C LEU A 108 -1.38 -5.47 13.68
N VAL A 109 -0.06 -5.55 13.55
CA VAL A 109 0.68 -6.78 13.92
C VAL A 109 0.63 -7.02 15.43
N ALA A 110 0.78 -5.96 16.22
CA ALA A 110 0.70 -6.04 17.69
C ALA A 110 -0.68 -6.45 18.21
N ALA A 111 -1.75 -6.14 17.48
CA ALA A 111 -3.11 -6.54 17.81
C ALA A 111 -3.35 -8.05 17.69
N ARG A 112 -2.44 -8.82 17.10
CA ARG A 112 -2.53 -10.28 16.92
C ARG A 112 -3.90 -10.72 16.37
N PRO A 113 -4.34 -10.22 15.22
CA PRO A 113 -5.71 -10.33 14.75
C PRO A 113 -6.20 -11.77 14.54
N TYR A 114 -5.30 -12.73 14.44
CA TYR A 114 -5.62 -14.15 14.24
C TYR A 114 -5.50 -14.99 15.51
N GLY A 115 -5.07 -14.40 16.63
CA GLY A 115 -4.94 -15.08 17.92
C GLY A 115 -3.85 -16.15 18.01
N ALA A 116 -3.16 -16.45 16.91
CA ALA A 116 -2.10 -17.46 16.82
C ALA A 116 -0.85 -16.86 16.16
N PRO A 117 0.36 -17.45 16.35
CA PRO A 117 1.60 -16.94 15.73
C PRO A 117 1.70 -17.26 14.24
N MET A 118 1.03 -18.31 13.77
CA MET A 118 1.07 -18.78 12.38
C MET A 118 -0.29 -19.37 11.97
N PRO A 119 -0.62 -19.37 10.67
CA PRO A 119 -1.85 -20.01 10.20
C PRO A 119 -1.82 -21.52 10.42
N PRO A 120 -2.97 -22.15 10.70
CA PRO A 120 -3.11 -23.59 10.66
C PRO A 120 -2.74 -24.16 9.27
N ALA A 121 -2.33 -25.43 9.23
CA ALA A 121 -2.06 -26.10 7.96
C ALA A 121 -3.23 -25.98 6.98
N GLY A 122 -2.93 -25.68 5.73
CA GLY A 122 -3.93 -25.47 4.68
C GLY A 122 -4.68 -24.13 4.72
N THR A 123 -4.43 -23.27 5.72
CA THR A 123 -5.05 -21.96 5.84
C THR A 123 -4.06 -20.86 5.48
N THR A 124 -4.53 -19.79 4.85
CA THR A 124 -3.74 -18.58 4.59
C THR A 124 -4.40 -17.37 5.23
N TRP A 125 -3.60 -16.48 5.79
CA TRP A 125 -4.06 -15.22 6.36
C TRP A 125 -3.84 -14.08 5.41
N TYR A 126 -4.86 -13.24 5.27
CA TYR A 126 -4.86 -12.07 4.41
C TYR A 126 -5.32 -10.82 5.15
N VAL A 127 -4.81 -9.68 4.73
CA VAL A 127 -5.26 -8.36 5.16
C VAL A 127 -5.72 -7.59 3.93
N SER A 128 -6.96 -7.12 3.97
CA SER A 128 -7.50 -6.16 3.02
C SER A 128 -7.38 -4.76 3.60
N PHE A 129 -6.54 -3.93 3.00
CA PHE A 129 -6.41 -2.52 3.36
C PHE A 129 -7.49 -1.74 2.63
N LEU A 130 -8.42 -1.17 3.39
CA LEU A 130 -9.58 -0.45 2.87
C LEU A 130 -9.22 1.01 2.60
N ASP A 131 -9.82 1.64 1.60
CA ASP A 131 -9.63 3.07 1.31
C ASP A 131 -10.43 3.99 2.26
N ALA A 132 -11.55 3.47 2.80
CA ALA A 132 -12.43 4.16 3.73
C ALA A 132 -13.02 3.18 4.75
N PRO A 133 -13.59 3.66 5.87
CA PRO A 133 -14.36 2.82 6.76
C PRO A 133 -15.52 2.15 6.03
N PRO A 134 -15.78 0.85 6.23
CA PRO A 134 -16.91 0.18 5.62
C PRO A 134 -18.24 0.73 6.18
N ALA A 135 -19.20 0.93 5.28
CA ALA A 135 -20.55 1.39 5.65
C ALA A 135 -21.62 0.50 4.98
N PRO A 136 -22.41 -0.24 5.77
CA PRO A 136 -22.41 -0.32 7.23
C PRO A 136 -21.17 -1.02 7.80
N THR A 137 -20.87 -0.77 9.07
CA THR A 137 -19.81 -1.51 9.78
C THR A 137 -20.15 -2.99 9.81
N PRO A 138 -19.28 -3.89 9.35
CA PRO A 138 -19.57 -5.31 9.31
C PRO A 138 -19.67 -5.91 10.71
N THR A 139 -20.60 -6.85 10.90
CA THR A 139 -20.57 -7.74 12.06
C THR A 139 -19.47 -8.78 11.85
N LEU A 140 -18.48 -8.79 12.71
CA LEU A 140 -17.34 -9.70 12.65
C LEU A 140 -17.27 -10.58 13.90
N PRO A 141 -16.84 -11.84 13.81
CA PRO A 141 -16.39 -12.49 12.57
C PRO A 141 -17.54 -12.83 11.61
N HIS A 142 -17.24 -12.80 10.31
CA HIS A 142 -18.19 -13.13 9.23
C HIS A 142 -17.59 -14.19 8.30
N THR A 143 -18.27 -15.31 8.15
CA THR A 143 -17.89 -16.36 7.18
C THR A 143 -18.82 -16.27 5.98
N ILE A 144 -18.25 -16.26 4.77
CA ILE A 144 -19.04 -16.24 3.53
C ILE A 144 -19.79 -17.58 3.36
N PRO A 145 -20.86 -17.63 2.54
CA PRO A 145 -21.69 -18.85 2.40
C PRO A 145 -20.94 -20.09 1.96
N SER A 146 -19.88 -19.96 1.14
CA SER A 146 -19.05 -21.11 0.71
C SER A 146 -18.19 -21.69 1.84
N GLY A 147 -17.96 -20.94 2.93
CA GLY A 147 -17.24 -21.41 4.11
C GLY A 147 -15.71 -21.30 4.05
N ASP A 148 -15.13 -21.05 2.88
CA ASP A 148 -13.67 -21.01 2.66
C ASP A 148 -13.02 -19.68 3.05
N VAL A 149 -13.79 -18.60 3.18
CA VAL A 149 -13.31 -17.28 3.59
C VAL A 149 -14.04 -16.83 4.87
N ARG A 150 -13.26 -16.48 5.88
CA ARG A 150 -13.75 -15.90 7.14
C ARG A 150 -13.07 -14.57 7.40
N TYR A 151 -13.82 -13.49 7.39
CA TYR A 151 -13.38 -12.18 7.88
C TYR A 151 -13.40 -12.19 9.40
N VAL A 152 -12.26 -11.97 10.03
CA VAL A 152 -12.04 -12.19 11.46
C VAL A 152 -12.31 -10.93 12.27
N CYS A 153 -11.66 -9.84 11.91
CA CYS A 153 -11.74 -8.56 12.61
C CYS A 153 -11.31 -7.40 11.72
N LEU A 154 -11.62 -6.19 12.17
CA LEU A 154 -11.18 -4.94 11.59
C LEU A 154 -10.27 -4.22 12.59
N VAL A 155 -9.04 -3.90 12.19
CA VAL A 155 -8.08 -3.10 12.97
C VAL A 155 -7.79 -1.81 12.20
N GLY A 156 -8.37 -0.70 12.63
CA GLY A 156 -8.37 0.54 11.84
C GLY A 156 -9.03 0.31 10.47
N LEU A 157 -8.29 0.52 9.39
CA LEU A 157 -8.73 0.24 8.01
C LEU A 157 -8.11 -1.05 7.44
N ALA A 158 -7.73 -1.98 8.30
CA ALA A 158 -7.20 -3.29 7.92
C ALA A 158 -8.21 -4.39 8.30
N LEU A 159 -8.86 -4.97 7.31
CA LEU A 159 -9.80 -6.08 7.46
C LEU A 159 -9.02 -7.40 7.35
N CYS A 160 -8.97 -8.15 8.44
CA CYS A 160 -8.24 -9.40 8.54
C CYS A 160 -9.14 -10.59 8.16
N ALA A 161 -8.61 -11.52 7.36
CA ALA A 161 -9.34 -12.68 6.92
C ALA A 161 -8.49 -13.94 6.91
N THR A 162 -9.14 -15.09 7.12
CA THR A 162 -8.56 -16.42 6.90
C THR A 162 -9.20 -17.04 5.67
N VAL A 163 -8.39 -17.71 4.87
CA VAL A 163 -8.83 -18.47 3.69
C VAL A 163 -8.36 -19.91 3.85
N THR A 164 -9.31 -20.84 3.89
CA THR A 164 -9.06 -22.28 3.93
C THR A 164 -9.63 -22.88 2.66
N PRO A 165 -8.79 -23.27 1.68
CA PRO A 165 -9.26 -23.77 0.40
C PRO A 165 -10.19 -24.99 0.54
N LEU A 166 -11.26 -24.99 -0.26
CA LEU A 166 -12.15 -26.13 -0.38
C LEU A 166 -11.51 -27.25 -1.24
N PRO A 167 -11.99 -28.49 -1.15
CA PRO A 167 -11.68 -29.53 -2.14
C PRO A 167 -11.99 -29.00 -3.55
N GLY A 168 -10.97 -28.95 -4.44
CA GLY A 168 -11.07 -28.31 -5.75
C GLY A 168 -10.57 -26.87 -5.83
N GLY A 169 -10.17 -26.29 -4.69
CA GLY A 169 -9.57 -24.96 -4.57
C GLY A 169 -10.57 -23.86 -4.23
N THR A 170 -10.05 -22.74 -3.74
CA THR A 170 -10.82 -21.51 -3.48
C THR A 170 -10.78 -20.64 -4.72
N SER A 171 -11.94 -20.23 -5.23
CA SER A 171 -12.01 -19.25 -6.30
C SER A 171 -11.54 -17.88 -5.78
N ALA A 172 -10.77 -17.16 -6.60
CA ALA A 172 -10.45 -15.75 -6.33
C ALA A 172 -11.74 -14.90 -6.20
N ASP A 173 -12.86 -15.39 -6.74
CA ASP A 173 -14.17 -14.75 -6.63
C ASP A 173 -14.78 -14.81 -5.23
N HIS A 174 -14.35 -15.75 -4.40
CA HIS A 174 -14.83 -15.85 -3.01
C HIS A 174 -14.20 -14.77 -2.12
N PHE A 175 -12.98 -14.33 -2.42
CA PHE A 175 -12.29 -13.33 -1.62
C PHE A 175 -12.47 -11.92 -2.22
N LYS A 176 -13.69 -11.37 -2.12
CA LYS A 176 -14.07 -10.04 -2.63
C LYS A 176 -14.57 -9.12 -1.50
N PRO A 177 -13.67 -8.57 -0.65
CA PRO A 177 -14.08 -7.68 0.43
C PRO A 177 -14.85 -6.46 -0.07
N GLU A 178 -14.51 -5.95 -1.27
CA GLU A 178 -15.20 -4.80 -1.87
C GLU A 178 -16.67 -5.06 -2.16
N ALA A 179 -17.02 -6.27 -2.59
CA ALA A 179 -18.42 -6.63 -2.86
C ALA A 179 -19.24 -6.68 -1.59
N LEU A 180 -18.64 -7.18 -0.49
CA LEU A 180 -19.32 -7.36 0.79
C LEU A 180 -19.41 -6.06 1.60
N PHE A 181 -18.33 -5.29 1.65
CA PHE A 181 -18.21 -4.11 2.53
C PHE A 181 -18.34 -2.77 1.79
N LYS A 182 -18.56 -2.79 0.47
CA LYS A 182 -18.82 -1.61 -0.39
C LYS A 182 -17.71 -0.54 -0.33
N VAL A 183 -16.46 -0.96 -0.14
CA VAL A 183 -15.28 -0.10 -0.10
C VAL A 183 -14.19 -0.68 -1.00
N SER A 184 -13.36 0.18 -1.60
CA SER A 184 -12.19 -0.28 -2.32
C SER A 184 -11.16 -0.86 -1.36
N ALA A 185 -10.47 -1.92 -1.79
CA ALA A 185 -9.45 -2.57 -1.00
C ALA A 185 -8.27 -3.02 -1.84
N THR A 186 -7.11 -3.15 -1.20
CA THR A 186 -5.98 -3.90 -1.72
C THR A 186 -5.58 -4.99 -0.74
N VAL A 187 -5.39 -6.20 -1.25
CA VAL A 187 -5.17 -7.38 -0.42
C VAL A 187 -3.69 -7.72 -0.34
N ARG A 188 -3.23 -8.08 0.85
CA ARG A 188 -1.88 -8.61 1.08
C ARG A 188 -1.95 -9.87 1.91
N ASN A 189 -1.09 -10.83 1.56
CA ASN A 189 -0.81 -11.97 2.42
C ASN A 189 -0.15 -11.49 3.72
N TRP A 190 -0.43 -12.16 4.84
CA TRP A 190 0.12 -11.80 6.16
C TRP A 190 1.66 -11.77 6.18
N ASN A 191 2.32 -12.71 5.50
CA ASN A 191 3.78 -12.70 5.40
C ASN A 191 4.32 -11.44 4.72
N THR A 192 3.57 -10.87 3.75
CA THR A 192 3.91 -9.57 3.16
C THR A 192 3.78 -8.46 4.20
N VAL A 193 2.70 -8.47 5.02
CA VAL A 193 2.51 -7.47 6.08
C VAL A 193 3.65 -7.50 7.10
N LEU A 194 4.09 -8.69 7.51
CA LEU A 194 5.23 -8.83 8.41
C LEU A 194 6.52 -8.27 7.81
N ARG A 195 6.76 -8.48 6.51
CA ARG A 195 7.94 -7.93 5.81
C ARG A 195 7.94 -6.40 5.76
N LEU A 196 6.77 -5.74 5.72
CA LEU A 196 6.71 -4.26 5.71
C LEU A 196 7.28 -3.61 6.97
N ILE A 197 7.35 -4.33 8.09
CA ILE A 197 7.85 -3.82 9.37
C ILE A 197 9.20 -4.40 9.78
N ALA A 198 9.71 -5.36 9.02
CA ALA A 198 11.03 -5.98 9.25
C ALA A 198 12.18 -5.21 8.58
N GLU A 199 11.89 -4.20 7.75
CA GLU A 199 12.83 -3.41 6.94
C GLU A 199 13.37 -2.17 7.67
#